data_43809a0e94e5972f78b1a4bda17c2989
#
_entry.id   43809a0e94e5972f78b1a4bda17c2989
#
_cell.length_a   1.000
_cell.length_b   1.000
_cell.length_c   1.000
_cell.angle_alpha   90.00
_cell.angle_beta   90.00
_cell.angle_gamma   90.00
#
_symmetry.space_group_name_H-M   'P 1'
#
loop_
_entity.id
_entity.type
_entity.pdbx_description
1 polymer ?
#
loop_
_entity_poly.entity_id
_entity_poly.type
_entity_poly.pdbx_seq_one_letter_code
_entity_poly.pdbx_strand_id
1 'polypeptide(L)'
;MKKTRFLITLLVMLVAASGYAQDSYREAVKEYQSNLGGYLKMGAALHEVNEAFFEQSGNVDLGQLTERYIKEVLVDQMTDMMESMMKESNVTEADLRTVNTMLAAPEFQTFLAHKSKWDEKMDEVSDECISQLMAGGESEKIQVNPDIDAVYAAKFQKMWKDSGIEEKTIGLYDRLSLGEMTEEIAKIGKYKTWLTDNLGTIALNAAYGILSLEDIDLGMKLFTNESFRKVTDTSDMNIFSVVGPTAKLLMKYLDWMESQGAKPNAKMQYLKMFQNLMTSPNRDVDEE
;
A
#
# COMPACT_ATOMS: atom_id res chain seq x y z
N MET A 1 41.28 -37.29 7.27
CA MET A 1 40.24 -36.98 8.28
C MET A 1 40.18 -35.53 8.77
N LYS A 2 41.28 -34.78 8.94
CA LYS A 2 41.24 -33.39 9.42
C LYS A 2 40.63 -32.41 8.40
N LYS A 3 40.85 -32.58 7.07
CA LYS A 3 40.32 -31.72 6.00
C LYS A 3 38.80 -31.83 5.86
N THR A 4 38.22 -33.00 6.03
CA THR A 4 36.76 -33.23 5.91
C THR A 4 35.99 -32.60 7.07
N ARG A 5 36.55 -32.62 8.28
CA ARG A 5 35.92 -31.96 9.44
C ARG A 5 35.92 -30.44 9.30
N PHE A 6 37.02 -29.89 8.77
CA PHE A 6 37.11 -28.44 8.52
C PHE A 6 36.08 -27.96 7.47
N LEU A 7 35.92 -28.74 6.38
CA LEU A 7 34.92 -28.43 5.33
C LEU A 7 33.49 -28.51 5.87
N ILE A 8 33.17 -29.51 6.69
CA ILE A 8 31.84 -29.65 7.30
C ILE A 8 31.57 -28.51 8.30
N THR A 9 32.57 -28.13 9.10
CA THR A 9 32.44 -27.00 10.04
C THR A 9 32.26 -25.68 9.28
N LEU A 10 32.99 -25.48 8.20
CA LEU A 10 32.85 -24.30 7.35
C LEU A 10 31.46 -24.24 6.66
N LEU A 11 30.96 -25.39 6.18
CA LEU A 11 29.64 -25.49 5.59
C LEU A 11 28.51 -25.20 6.60
N VAL A 12 28.65 -25.74 7.82
CA VAL A 12 27.70 -25.48 8.92
C VAL A 12 27.72 -24.01 9.34
N MET A 13 28.91 -23.39 9.41
CA MET A 13 29.01 -21.94 9.66
C MET A 13 28.41 -21.09 8.54
N LEU A 14 28.57 -21.46 7.27
CA LEU A 14 27.96 -20.77 6.11
C LEU A 14 26.44 -20.92 6.13
N VAL A 15 25.90 -22.09 6.44
CA VAL A 15 24.46 -22.33 6.54
C VAL A 15 23.87 -21.57 7.75
N ALA A 16 24.56 -21.58 8.89
CA ALA A 16 24.14 -20.80 10.06
C ALA A 16 24.18 -19.29 9.77
N ALA A 17 25.25 -18.80 9.13
CA ALA A 17 25.36 -17.40 8.76
C ALA A 17 24.27 -16.96 7.77
N SER A 18 23.90 -17.80 6.81
CA SER A 18 22.81 -17.51 5.86
C SER A 18 21.44 -17.53 6.56
N GLY A 19 21.21 -18.41 7.53
CA GLY A 19 19.97 -18.41 8.33
C GLY A 19 19.83 -17.15 9.18
N TYR A 20 20.90 -16.76 9.89
CA TYR A 20 20.90 -15.52 10.67
C TYR A 20 20.72 -14.26 9.80
N ALA A 21 21.30 -14.21 8.62
CA ALA A 21 21.14 -13.09 7.71
C ALA A 21 19.70 -12.99 7.16
N GLN A 22 19.05 -14.11 6.94
CA GLN A 22 17.65 -14.14 6.48
C GLN A 22 16.69 -13.71 7.59
N ASP A 23 16.90 -14.17 8.82
CA ASP A 23 16.10 -13.76 9.97
C ASP A 23 16.23 -12.26 10.24
N SER A 24 17.46 -11.72 10.14
CA SER A 24 17.74 -10.32 10.40
C SER A 24 17.13 -9.38 9.34
N TYR A 25 17.11 -9.77 8.06
CA TYR A 25 16.41 -9.04 7.01
C TYR A 25 14.90 -9.05 7.24
N ARG A 26 14.33 -10.22 7.53
CA ARG A 26 12.90 -10.38 7.82
C ARG A 26 12.46 -9.53 9.02
N GLU A 27 13.22 -9.48 10.07
CA GLU A 27 12.94 -8.62 11.22
C GLU A 27 13.00 -7.14 10.86
N ALA A 28 13.94 -6.72 10.00
CA ALA A 28 13.99 -5.34 9.52
C ALA A 28 12.76 -4.98 8.65
N VAL A 29 12.22 -5.91 7.87
CA VAL A 29 10.96 -5.74 7.13
C VAL A 29 9.77 -5.61 8.08
N LYS A 30 9.68 -6.44 9.12
CA LYS A 30 8.63 -6.35 10.15
C LYS A 30 8.66 -5.01 10.88
N GLU A 31 9.85 -4.57 11.27
CA GLU A 31 10.04 -3.28 11.93
C GLU A 31 9.61 -2.12 11.03
N TYR A 32 9.95 -2.16 9.74
CA TYR A 32 9.52 -1.16 8.75
C TYR A 32 7.99 -1.09 8.66
N GLN A 33 7.31 -2.22 8.52
CA GLN A 33 5.85 -2.28 8.48
C GLN A 33 5.21 -1.76 9.77
N SER A 34 5.81 -2.09 10.92
CA SER A 34 5.35 -1.60 12.22
C SER A 34 5.49 -0.09 12.33
N ASN A 35 6.64 0.47 11.95
CA ASN A 35 6.90 1.91 12.00
C ASN A 35 5.96 2.73 11.10
N LEU A 36 5.50 2.16 9.97
CA LEU A 36 4.53 2.79 9.07
C LEU A 36 3.07 2.53 9.47
N GLY A 37 2.82 1.74 10.50
CA GLY A 37 1.46 1.33 10.88
C GLY A 37 0.78 0.43 9.84
N GLY A 38 1.55 -0.26 8.98
CA GLY A 38 1.01 -1.06 7.88
C GLY A 38 0.06 -2.16 8.34
N TYR A 39 0.39 -2.84 9.43
CA TYR A 39 -0.47 -3.88 10.01
C TYR A 39 -1.79 -3.31 10.55
N LEU A 40 -1.78 -2.11 11.14
CA LEU A 40 -3.00 -1.45 11.66
C LEU A 40 -3.91 -1.03 10.51
N LYS A 41 -3.35 -0.44 9.45
CA LYS A 41 -4.12 -0.03 8.26
C LYS A 41 -4.76 -1.24 7.57
N MET A 42 -4.01 -2.32 7.39
CA MET A 42 -4.55 -3.55 6.82
C MET A 42 -5.61 -4.18 7.74
N GLY A 43 -5.39 -4.15 9.06
CA GLY A 43 -6.37 -4.62 10.03
C GLY A 43 -7.70 -3.86 9.93
N ALA A 44 -7.65 -2.52 9.85
CA ALA A 44 -8.84 -1.69 9.65
C ALA A 44 -9.58 -2.04 8.34
N ALA A 45 -8.85 -2.19 7.23
CA ALA A 45 -9.43 -2.61 5.95
C ALA A 45 -10.10 -4.00 6.03
N LEU A 46 -9.54 -4.95 6.79
CA LEU A 46 -10.16 -6.26 6.99
C LEU A 46 -11.47 -6.19 7.81
N HIS A 47 -11.61 -5.23 8.73
CA HIS A 47 -12.88 -5.01 9.42
C HIS A 47 -13.97 -4.50 8.47
N GLU A 48 -13.65 -3.59 7.55
CA GLU A 48 -14.59 -3.13 6.52
C GLU A 48 -14.99 -4.27 5.57
N VAL A 49 -14.04 -5.14 5.22
CA VAL A 49 -14.28 -6.35 4.42
C VAL A 49 -15.30 -7.28 5.09
N ASN A 50 -15.27 -7.41 6.43
CA ASN A 50 -16.26 -8.21 7.15
C ASN A 50 -17.69 -7.72 6.94
N GLU A 51 -17.90 -6.43 7.05
CA GLU A 51 -19.22 -5.82 6.85
C GLU A 51 -19.69 -5.99 5.39
N ALA A 52 -18.75 -5.98 4.46
CA ALA A 52 -19.07 -6.11 3.04
C ALA A 52 -19.41 -7.53 2.60
N PHE A 53 -18.78 -8.57 3.18
CA PHE A 53 -18.79 -9.93 2.65
C PHE A 53 -19.35 -11.00 3.57
N PHE A 54 -19.57 -10.73 4.85
CA PHE A 54 -20.11 -11.70 5.80
C PHE A 54 -21.44 -11.26 6.40
N GLU A 55 -22.26 -12.26 6.78
CA GLU A 55 -23.49 -12.03 7.52
C GLU A 55 -23.14 -11.71 8.97
N GLN A 56 -23.71 -10.64 9.51
CA GLN A 56 -23.56 -10.28 10.93
C GLN A 56 -24.47 -11.11 11.86
N SER A 57 -25.07 -12.17 11.34
CA SER A 57 -26.00 -13.02 12.07
C SER A 57 -25.34 -14.34 12.46
N GLY A 58 -25.24 -14.61 13.74
CA GLY A 58 -24.82 -15.91 14.24
C GLY A 58 -24.02 -15.87 15.53
N ASN A 59 -23.56 -17.03 15.99
CA ASN A 59 -22.75 -17.19 17.20
C ASN A 59 -21.26 -16.86 16.95
N VAL A 60 -20.91 -16.25 15.82
CA VAL A 60 -19.53 -15.96 15.42
C VAL A 60 -19.28 -14.46 15.52
N ASP A 61 -18.36 -14.07 16.40
CA ASP A 61 -17.89 -12.71 16.51
C ASP A 61 -16.83 -12.45 15.42
N LEU A 62 -17.25 -11.79 14.33
CA LEU A 62 -16.38 -11.45 13.20
C LEU A 62 -15.22 -10.55 13.61
N GLY A 63 -15.43 -9.63 14.56
CA GLY A 63 -14.38 -8.76 15.07
C GLY A 63 -13.28 -9.54 15.78
N GLN A 64 -13.65 -10.45 16.69
CA GLN A 64 -12.66 -11.31 17.36
C GLN A 64 -11.93 -12.22 16.40
N LEU A 65 -12.60 -12.73 15.37
CA LEU A 65 -11.94 -13.53 14.34
C LEU A 65 -10.92 -12.71 13.57
N THR A 66 -11.26 -11.49 13.18
CA THR A 66 -10.33 -10.57 12.49
C THR A 66 -9.11 -10.29 13.32
N GLU A 67 -9.28 -9.93 14.60
CA GLU A 67 -8.17 -9.69 15.52
C GLU A 67 -7.27 -10.93 15.67
N ARG A 68 -7.85 -12.12 15.71
CA ARG A 68 -7.09 -13.36 15.74
C ARG A 68 -6.30 -13.59 14.46
N TYR A 69 -6.93 -13.36 13.28
CA TYR A 69 -6.25 -13.47 11.99
C TYR A 69 -5.08 -12.48 11.89
N ILE A 70 -5.28 -11.23 12.30
CA ILE A 70 -4.22 -10.21 12.29
C ILE A 70 -3.04 -10.70 13.11
N LYS A 71 -3.30 -11.19 14.32
CA LYS A 71 -2.25 -11.61 15.24
C LYS A 71 -1.51 -12.88 14.81
N GLU A 72 -2.23 -13.87 14.30
CA GLU A 72 -1.70 -15.23 14.06
C GLU A 72 -1.20 -15.43 12.62
N VAL A 73 -1.71 -14.66 11.66
CA VAL A 73 -1.51 -14.96 10.24
C VAL A 73 -1.05 -13.74 9.43
N LEU A 74 -1.72 -12.59 9.58
CA LEU A 74 -1.53 -11.44 8.70
C LEU A 74 -0.10 -10.89 8.74
N VAL A 75 0.47 -10.76 9.95
CA VAL A 75 1.82 -10.21 10.14
C VAL A 75 2.85 -10.99 9.33
N ASP A 76 2.80 -12.31 9.39
CA ASP A 76 3.74 -13.16 8.65
C ASP A 76 3.48 -13.11 7.14
N GLN A 77 2.22 -13.14 6.70
CA GLN A 77 1.89 -13.05 5.27
C GLN A 77 2.29 -11.71 4.65
N MET A 78 2.04 -10.59 5.35
CA MET A 78 2.48 -9.28 4.89
C MET A 78 4.01 -9.18 4.85
N THR A 79 4.67 -9.75 5.85
CA THR A 79 6.14 -9.78 5.90
C THR A 79 6.70 -10.56 4.72
N ASP A 80 6.17 -11.75 4.41
CA ASP A 80 6.59 -12.57 3.27
C ASP A 80 6.42 -11.82 1.95
N MET A 81 5.27 -11.16 1.78
CA MET A 81 4.99 -10.35 0.60
C MET A 81 5.99 -9.20 0.45
N MET A 82 6.18 -8.40 1.50
CA MET A 82 7.08 -7.25 1.47
C MET A 82 8.53 -7.66 1.31
N GLU A 83 8.96 -8.74 1.97
CA GLU A 83 10.32 -9.28 1.83
C GLU A 83 10.62 -9.66 0.37
N SER A 84 9.68 -10.34 -0.30
CA SER A 84 9.82 -10.69 -1.72
C SER A 84 9.95 -9.44 -2.57
N MET A 85 9.05 -8.48 -2.41
CA MET A 85 9.03 -7.24 -3.16
C MET A 85 10.32 -6.42 -2.98
N MET A 86 10.78 -6.28 -1.74
CA MET A 86 11.98 -5.49 -1.43
C MET A 86 13.25 -6.16 -1.96
N LYS A 87 13.33 -7.49 -1.92
CA LYS A 87 14.46 -8.23 -2.51
C LYS A 87 14.50 -8.10 -4.03
N GLU A 88 13.35 -8.17 -4.69
CA GLU A 88 13.24 -7.94 -6.14
C GLU A 88 13.69 -6.52 -6.53
N SER A 89 13.44 -5.53 -5.68
CA SER A 89 13.87 -4.14 -5.86
C SER A 89 15.30 -3.87 -5.36
N ASN A 90 16.08 -4.90 -5.02
CA ASN A 90 17.44 -4.79 -4.51
C ASN A 90 17.59 -3.92 -3.25
N VAL A 91 16.56 -3.86 -2.40
CA VAL A 91 16.62 -3.21 -1.10
C VAL A 91 17.49 -4.06 -0.17
N THR A 92 18.48 -3.45 0.45
CA THR A 92 19.38 -4.14 1.39
C THR A 92 18.88 -4.06 2.82
N GLU A 93 19.35 -4.93 3.71
CA GLU A 93 19.10 -4.82 5.15
C GLU A 93 19.61 -3.49 5.72
N ALA A 94 20.73 -2.99 5.22
CA ALA A 94 21.28 -1.70 5.64
C ALA A 94 20.35 -0.53 5.27
N ASP A 95 19.73 -0.57 4.09
CA ASP A 95 18.71 0.41 3.68
C ASP A 95 17.52 0.38 4.66
N LEU A 96 16.98 -0.81 4.94
CA LEU A 96 15.86 -0.98 5.88
C LEU A 96 16.20 -0.49 7.29
N ARG A 97 17.37 -0.83 7.83
CA ARG A 97 17.79 -0.37 9.16
C ARG A 97 17.97 1.13 9.23
N THR A 98 18.50 1.74 8.16
CA THR A 98 18.61 3.21 8.06
C THR A 98 17.24 3.86 8.12
N VAL A 99 16.29 3.34 7.33
CA VAL A 99 14.91 3.84 7.30
C VAL A 99 14.21 3.61 8.64
N ASN A 100 14.33 2.42 9.21
CA ASN A 100 13.73 2.09 10.51
C ASN A 100 14.22 3.02 11.62
N THR A 101 15.52 3.30 11.65
CA THR A 101 16.11 4.25 12.63
C THR A 101 15.49 5.64 12.48
N MET A 102 15.27 6.10 11.25
CA MET A 102 14.61 7.39 11.02
C MET A 102 13.14 7.36 11.46
N LEU A 103 12.40 6.36 10.99
CA LEU A 103 10.96 6.26 11.25
C LEU A 103 10.64 6.03 12.74
N ALA A 104 11.51 5.35 13.49
CA ALA A 104 11.34 5.12 14.93
C ALA A 104 11.57 6.38 15.79
N ALA A 105 12.18 7.44 15.24
CA ALA A 105 12.39 8.68 15.97
C ALA A 105 11.04 9.39 16.27
N PRO A 106 10.83 9.92 17.50
CA PRO A 106 9.53 10.46 17.91
C PRO A 106 9.01 11.57 16.99
N GLU A 107 9.89 12.42 16.47
CA GLU A 107 9.55 13.49 15.53
C GLU A 107 8.98 12.92 14.21
N PHE A 108 9.56 11.84 13.69
CA PHE A 108 9.04 11.19 12.49
C PHE A 108 7.73 10.46 12.76
N GLN A 109 7.54 9.84 13.91
CA GLN A 109 6.26 9.25 14.30
C GLN A 109 5.14 10.31 14.38
N THR A 110 5.44 11.49 14.90
CA THR A 110 4.50 12.62 14.91
C THR A 110 4.18 13.07 13.48
N PHE A 111 5.21 13.25 12.65
CA PHE A 111 5.02 13.59 11.23
C PHE A 111 4.17 12.55 10.50
N LEU A 112 4.41 11.24 10.70
CA LEU A 112 3.62 10.17 10.07
C LEU A 112 2.15 10.20 10.53
N ALA A 113 1.88 10.54 11.78
CA ALA A 113 0.50 10.72 12.27
C ALA A 113 -0.19 11.92 11.60
N HIS A 114 0.51 13.05 11.42
CA HIS A 114 -0.01 14.18 10.68
C HIS A 114 -0.16 13.86 9.19
N LYS A 115 0.81 13.14 8.61
CA LYS A 115 0.75 12.68 7.22
C LYS A 115 -0.46 11.79 6.98
N SER A 116 -0.82 10.90 7.90
CA SER A 116 -2.01 10.07 7.76
C SER A 116 -3.29 10.91 7.66
N LYS A 117 -3.42 11.95 8.49
CA LYS A 117 -4.56 12.88 8.40
C LYS A 117 -4.57 13.69 7.11
N TRP A 118 -3.39 14.06 6.62
CA TRP A 118 -3.25 14.73 5.33
C TRP A 118 -3.66 13.79 4.19
N ASP A 119 -3.22 12.52 4.19
CA ASP A 119 -3.62 11.52 3.20
C ASP A 119 -5.15 11.33 3.21
N GLU A 120 -5.77 11.15 4.39
CA GLU A 120 -7.23 11.05 4.55
C GLU A 120 -7.96 12.26 3.95
N LYS A 121 -7.43 13.47 4.19
CA LYS A 121 -8.02 14.70 3.62
C LYS A 121 -7.86 14.79 2.11
N MET A 122 -6.76 14.31 1.57
CA MET A 122 -6.58 14.21 0.12
C MET A 122 -7.57 13.23 -0.50
N ASP A 123 -7.78 12.08 0.13
CA ASP A 123 -8.71 11.05 -0.33
C ASP A 123 -10.16 11.59 -0.33
N GLU A 124 -10.60 12.28 0.74
CA GLU A 124 -11.93 12.93 0.78
C GLU A 124 -12.17 13.87 -0.41
N VAL A 125 -11.19 14.75 -0.72
CA VAL A 125 -11.32 15.69 -1.85
C VAL A 125 -11.30 14.96 -3.18
N SER A 126 -10.47 13.93 -3.31
CA SER A 126 -10.40 13.12 -4.53
C SER A 126 -11.71 12.37 -4.78
N ASP A 127 -12.30 11.76 -3.76
CA ASP A 127 -13.56 11.02 -3.85
C ASP A 127 -14.73 11.92 -4.23
N GLU A 128 -14.79 13.13 -3.66
CA GLU A 128 -15.81 14.13 -4.05
C GLU A 128 -15.68 14.50 -5.53
N CYS A 129 -14.47 14.76 -6.01
CA CYS A 129 -14.20 15.09 -7.40
C CYS A 129 -14.49 13.94 -8.36
N ILE A 130 -14.11 12.71 -7.99
CA ILE A 130 -14.45 11.51 -8.78
C ILE A 130 -15.96 11.38 -8.89
N SER A 131 -16.68 11.54 -7.78
CA SER A 131 -18.14 11.44 -7.75
C SER A 131 -18.81 12.48 -8.67
N GLN A 132 -18.31 13.71 -8.68
CA GLN A 132 -18.80 14.77 -9.57
C GLN A 132 -18.53 14.47 -11.05
N LEU A 133 -17.32 13.99 -11.38
CA LEU A 133 -16.95 13.60 -12.74
C LEU A 133 -17.78 12.42 -13.26
N MET A 134 -18.00 11.42 -12.41
CA MET A 134 -18.83 10.24 -12.76
C MET A 134 -20.30 10.61 -12.95
N ALA A 135 -20.79 11.65 -12.27
CA ALA A 135 -22.13 12.20 -12.48
C ALA A 135 -22.26 13.03 -13.77
N GLY A 136 -21.20 13.19 -14.55
CA GLY A 136 -21.18 13.96 -15.79
C GLY A 136 -20.97 15.47 -15.59
N GLY A 137 -20.54 15.89 -14.40
CA GLY A 137 -20.16 17.26 -14.11
C GLY A 137 -18.85 17.67 -14.79
N GLU A 138 -18.68 18.95 -15.06
CA GLU A 138 -17.39 19.53 -15.38
C GLU A 138 -16.64 19.78 -14.07
N SER A 139 -15.41 19.29 -13.97
CA SER A 139 -14.58 19.54 -12.80
C SER A 139 -13.88 20.88 -12.97
N GLU A 140 -14.18 21.81 -12.08
CA GLU A 140 -13.53 23.10 -12.04
C GLU A 140 -12.06 22.96 -11.57
N LYS A 141 -11.23 23.92 -12.01
CA LYS A 141 -9.87 24.02 -11.52
C LYS A 141 -9.86 24.42 -10.04
N ILE A 142 -9.24 23.61 -9.20
CA ILE A 142 -9.13 23.90 -7.77
C ILE A 142 -8.23 25.11 -7.56
N GLN A 143 -8.71 26.06 -6.75
CA GLN A 143 -7.94 27.24 -6.39
C GLN A 143 -7.11 26.99 -5.13
N VAL A 144 -5.94 27.60 -5.07
CA VAL A 144 -5.14 27.60 -3.84
C VAL A 144 -5.91 28.38 -2.76
N ASN A 145 -5.99 27.82 -1.56
CA ASN A 145 -6.59 28.49 -0.41
C ASN A 145 -5.87 29.84 -0.17
N PRO A 146 -6.59 30.97 -0.19
CA PRO A 146 -6.00 32.31 -0.06
C PRO A 146 -5.33 32.56 1.29
N ASP A 147 -5.61 31.76 2.32
CA ASP A 147 -5.01 31.89 3.64
C ASP A 147 -3.60 31.30 3.71
N ILE A 148 -3.16 30.56 2.70
CA ILE A 148 -1.83 29.95 2.64
C ILE A 148 -0.78 31.00 2.30
N ASP A 149 0.13 31.24 3.24
CA ASP A 149 1.23 32.17 3.00
C ASP A 149 2.26 31.62 1.99
N ALA A 150 2.99 32.54 1.35
CA ALA A 150 3.94 32.17 0.30
C ALA A 150 5.12 31.30 0.79
N VAL A 151 5.53 31.45 2.06
CA VAL A 151 6.65 30.67 2.63
C VAL A 151 6.22 29.22 2.82
N TYR A 152 5.01 29.02 3.39
CA TYR A 152 4.42 27.68 3.53
C TYR A 152 4.27 27.01 2.17
N ALA A 153 3.64 27.71 1.20
CA ALA A 153 3.43 27.18 -0.14
C ALA A 153 4.74 26.77 -0.83
N ALA A 154 5.78 27.61 -0.75
CA ALA A 154 7.06 27.31 -1.37
C ALA A 154 7.77 26.10 -0.74
N LYS A 155 7.76 25.98 0.60
CA LYS A 155 8.32 24.82 1.28
C LYS A 155 7.55 23.55 0.96
N PHE A 156 6.21 23.60 1.00
CA PHE A 156 5.36 22.48 0.66
C PHE A 156 5.60 22.00 -0.77
N GLN A 157 5.61 22.91 -1.75
CA GLN A 157 5.86 22.56 -3.15
C GLN A 157 7.22 21.86 -3.34
N LYS A 158 8.24 22.31 -2.60
CA LYS A 158 9.54 21.62 -2.63
C LYS A 158 9.45 20.21 -2.07
N MET A 159 8.84 20.02 -0.89
CA MET A 159 8.61 18.71 -0.30
C MET A 159 7.80 17.79 -1.23
N TRP A 160 6.73 18.32 -1.81
CA TRP A 160 5.84 17.60 -2.73
C TRP A 160 6.61 17.10 -3.96
N LYS A 161 7.41 17.98 -4.58
CA LYS A 161 8.27 17.59 -5.69
C LYS A 161 9.30 16.53 -5.30
N ASP A 162 9.96 16.71 -4.14
CA ASP A 162 10.98 15.77 -3.66
C ASP A 162 10.38 14.40 -3.30
N SER A 163 9.10 14.33 -2.96
CA SER A 163 8.40 13.07 -2.66
C SER A 163 8.17 12.19 -3.89
N GLY A 164 8.09 12.78 -5.09
CA GLY A 164 7.72 12.08 -6.32
C GLY A 164 6.30 11.49 -6.32
N ILE A 165 5.46 11.83 -5.35
CA ILE A 165 4.09 11.28 -5.22
C ILE A 165 3.26 11.64 -6.43
N GLU A 166 3.33 12.88 -6.90
CA GLU A 166 2.58 13.34 -8.07
C GLU A 166 2.88 12.51 -9.31
N GLU A 167 4.16 12.33 -9.63
CA GLU A 167 4.62 11.55 -10.78
C GLU A 167 4.17 10.09 -10.68
N LYS A 168 4.30 9.48 -9.50
CA LYS A 168 3.87 8.10 -9.24
C LYS A 168 2.36 7.95 -9.38
N THR A 169 1.58 8.89 -8.84
CA THR A 169 0.12 8.88 -8.91
C THR A 169 -0.36 9.00 -10.36
N ILE A 170 0.16 9.97 -11.11
CA ILE A 170 -0.19 10.17 -12.52
C ILE A 170 0.24 8.96 -13.35
N GLY A 171 1.44 8.44 -13.13
CA GLY A 171 1.95 7.24 -13.79
C GLY A 171 1.11 5.99 -13.56
N LEU A 172 0.42 5.89 -12.42
CA LEU A 172 -0.53 4.81 -12.15
C LEU A 172 -1.72 4.88 -13.13
N TYR A 173 -2.29 6.06 -13.34
CA TYR A 173 -3.39 6.25 -14.30
C TYR A 173 -2.98 6.02 -15.74
N ASP A 174 -1.72 6.29 -16.11
CA ASP A 174 -1.18 5.95 -17.44
C ASP A 174 -1.22 4.44 -17.69
N ARG A 175 -0.87 3.66 -16.70
CA ARG A 175 -0.85 2.20 -16.80
C ARG A 175 -2.27 1.61 -16.84
N LEU A 176 -3.21 2.20 -16.13
CA LEU A 176 -4.62 1.78 -16.14
C LEU A 176 -5.33 2.09 -17.47
N SER A 177 -4.88 3.10 -18.19
CA SER A 177 -5.51 3.54 -19.45
C SER A 177 -5.03 2.82 -20.71
N LEU A 178 -4.15 1.82 -20.59
CA LEU A 178 -3.60 1.05 -21.73
C LEU A 178 -4.54 -0.06 -22.26
N GLY A 179 -5.77 -0.17 -21.78
CA GLY A 179 -6.76 -1.14 -22.25
C GLY A 179 -7.63 -0.65 -23.42
N GLU A 180 -8.51 -1.53 -23.94
CA GLU A 180 -9.46 -1.16 -25.00
C GLU A 180 -10.35 0.02 -24.58
N MET A 181 -10.61 0.94 -25.51
CA MET A 181 -11.35 2.19 -25.27
C MET A 181 -12.83 1.90 -24.99
N THR A 182 -13.15 1.60 -23.75
CA THR A 182 -14.54 1.59 -23.26
C THR A 182 -14.95 2.99 -22.76
N GLU A 183 -16.25 3.23 -22.55
CA GLU A 183 -16.74 4.50 -22.00
C GLU A 183 -16.15 4.78 -20.61
N GLU A 184 -15.93 3.73 -19.80
CA GLU A 184 -15.28 3.82 -18.50
C GLU A 184 -13.81 4.30 -18.62
N ILE A 185 -13.07 3.80 -19.60
CA ILE A 185 -11.67 4.23 -19.83
C ILE A 185 -11.61 5.68 -20.28
N ALA A 186 -12.58 6.14 -21.09
CA ALA A 186 -12.66 7.56 -21.43
C ALA A 186 -12.92 8.45 -20.20
N LYS A 187 -13.71 7.99 -19.22
CA LYS A 187 -13.92 8.69 -17.94
C LYS A 187 -12.64 8.73 -17.11
N ILE A 188 -11.89 7.62 -17.05
CA ILE A 188 -10.57 7.55 -16.40
C ILE A 188 -9.60 8.55 -17.03
N GLY A 189 -9.57 8.68 -18.36
CA GLY A 189 -8.75 9.65 -19.06
C GLY A 189 -9.07 11.11 -18.71
N LYS A 190 -10.37 11.46 -18.61
CA LYS A 190 -10.79 12.78 -18.15
C LYS A 190 -10.37 13.04 -16.69
N TYR A 191 -10.56 12.06 -15.82
CA TYR A 191 -10.13 12.16 -14.43
C TYR A 191 -8.61 12.35 -14.32
N LYS A 192 -7.81 11.58 -15.07
CA LYS A 192 -6.36 11.74 -15.10
C LYS A 192 -5.96 13.17 -15.49
N THR A 193 -6.55 13.72 -16.57
CA THR A 193 -6.24 15.09 -17.01
C THR A 193 -6.54 16.09 -15.90
N TRP A 194 -7.72 15.98 -15.30
CA TRP A 194 -8.09 16.85 -14.19
C TRP A 194 -7.17 16.70 -12.98
N LEU A 195 -6.81 15.46 -12.62
CA LEU A 195 -5.89 15.16 -11.51
C LEU A 195 -4.51 15.77 -11.76
N THR A 196 -3.97 15.64 -12.97
CA THR A 196 -2.69 16.23 -13.37
C THR A 196 -2.67 17.75 -13.15
N ASP A 197 -3.79 18.43 -13.44
CA ASP A 197 -3.88 19.88 -13.30
C ASP A 197 -4.12 20.35 -11.86
N ASN A 198 -4.59 19.47 -10.97
CA ASN A 198 -5.08 19.86 -9.65
C ASN A 198 -4.39 19.17 -8.47
N LEU A 199 -3.71 18.03 -8.67
CA LEU A 199 -3.20 17.20 -7.58
C LEU A 199 -2.27 17.96 -6.62
N GLY A 200 -1.34 18.75 -7.14
CA GLY A 200 -0.47 19.57 -6.31
C GLY A 200 -1.21 20.64 -5.50
N THR A 201 -2.30 21.22 -6.07
CA THR A 201 -3.15 22.19 -5.36
C THR A 201 -4.01 21.52 -4.30
N ILE A 202 -4.56 20.34 -4.59
CA ILE A 202 -5.30 19.51 -3.62
C ILE A 202 -4.38 19.18 -2.44
N ALA A 203 -3.18 18.67 -2.73
CA ALA A 203 -2.21 18.30 -1.73
C ALA A 203 -1.81 19.47 -0.82
N LEU A 204 -1.56 20.65 -1.40
CA LEU A 204 -1.24 21.87 -0.65
C LEU A 204 -2.40 22.32 0.24
N ASN A 205 -3.61 22.37 -0.31
CA ASN A 205 -4.80 22.80 0.44
C ASN A 205 -5.13 21.82 1.57
N ALA A 206 -4.99 20.51 1.31
CA ALA A 206 -5.20 19.47 2.33
C ALA A 206 -4.14 19.49 3.44
N ALA A 207 -2.90 19.85 3.10
CA ALA A 207 -1.81 19.93 4.07
C ALA A 207 -1.95 21.13 5.01
N TYR A 208 -2.52 22.23 4.51
CA TYR A 208 -2.64 23.46 5.29
C TYR A 208 -3.56 23.26 6.52
N GLY A 209 -3.03 23.60 7.69
CA GLY A 209 -3.70 23.35 8.97
C GLY A 209 -3.51 21.93 9.56
N ILE A 210 -2.90 21.02 8.80
CA ILE A 210 -2.54 19.66 9.27
C ILE A 210 -1.04 19.53 9.44
N LEU A 211 -0.25 19.88 8.42
CA LEU A 211 1.21 19.85 8.47
C LEU A 211 1.76 21.20 8.92
N SER A 212 2.61 21.20 9.92
CA SER A 212 3.41 22.36 10.31
C SER A 212 4.59 22.56 9.37
N LEU A 213 5.27 23.71 9.44
CA LEU A 213 6.53 23.92 8.72
C LEU A 213 7.62 22.93 9.15
N GLU A 214 7.61 22.48 10.39
CA GLU A 214 8.52 21.46 10.90
C GLU A 214 8.19 20.08 10.30
N ASP A 215 6.91 19.72 10.19
CA ASP A 215 6.50 18.50 9.48
C ASP A 215 6.95 18.50 8.02
N ILE A 216 6.84 19.64 7.34
CA ILE A 216 7.32 19.79 5.97
C ILE A 216 8.84 19.58 5.88
N ASP A 217 9.62 20.13 6.81
CA ASP A 217 11.07 19.93 6.87
C ASP A 217 11.43 18.46 7.13
N LEU A 218 10.68 17.76 8.01
CA LEU A 218 10.83 16.32 8.23
C LEU A 218 10.46 15.51 6.99
N GLY A 219 9.38 15.89 6.31
CA GLY A 219 8.98 15.28 5.04
C GLY A 219 10.07 15.42 3.98
N MET A 220 10.66 16.62 3.81
CA MET A 220 11.78 16.82 2.89
C MET A 220 12.97 15.92 3.26
N LYS A 221 13.33 15.83 4.53
CA LYS A 221 14.42 14.98 5.01
C LYS A 221 14.15 13.49 4.70
N LEU A 222 12.92 13.03 4.88
CA LEU A 222 12.53 11.67 4.61
C LEU A 222 12.56 11.36 3.10
N PHE A 223 11.90 12.18 2.29
CA PHE A 223 11.75 11.94 0.85
C PHE A 223 13.05 12.15 0.06
N THR A 224 14.04 12.88 0.60
CA THR A 224 15.37 13.00 -0.02
C THR A 224 16.37 11.94 0.47
N ASN A 225 16.02 11.14 1.48
CA ASN A 225 16.87 10.05 1.95
C ASN A 225 16.95 8.93 0.91
N GLU A 226 18.16 8.56 0.50
CA GLU A 226 18.40 7.56 -0.55
C GLU A 226 17.85 6.18 -0.19
N SER A 227 18.09 5.71 1.03
CA SER A 227 17.56 4.42 1.50
C SER A 227 16.03 4.43 1.55
N PHE A 228 15.41 5.53 1.99
CA PHE A 228 13.95 5.64 2.01
C PHE A 228 13.38 5.61 0.59
N ARG A 229 13.97 6.36 -0.34
CA ARG A 229 13.57 6.31 -1.76
C ARG A 229 13.66 4.89 -2.30
N LYS A 230 14.76 4.20 -2.07
CA LYS A 230 14.97 2.84 -2.53
C LYS A 230 13.96 1.85 -1.96
N VAL A 231 13.61 1.98 -0.67
CA VAL A 231 12.60 1.15 0.00
C VAL A 231 11.19 1.46 -0.50
N THR A 232 10.89 2.71 -0.84
CA THR A 232 9.57 3.15 -1.31
C THR A 232 9.46 3.23 -2.82
N ASP A 233 10.58 3.16 -3.54
CA ASP A 233 10.59 3.21 -4.99
C ASP A 233 10.21 1.85 -5.57
N THR A 234 8.92 1.65 -5.63
CA THR A 234 8.30 0.52 -6.32
C THR A 234 8.00 0.86 -7.77
N SER A 235 8.66 1.91 -8.32
CA SER A 235 8.35 2.43 -9.66
C SER A 235 8.53 1.39 -10.77
N ASP A 236 9.46 0.46 -10.59
CA ASP A 236 9.65 -0.68 -11.49
C ASP A 236 8.64 -1.81 -11.25
N MET A 237 7.87 -1.74 -10.15
CA MET A 237 6.84 -2.73 -9.89
C MET A 237 5.61 -2.47 -10.77
N ASN A 238 5.28 -3.43 -11.59
CA ASN A 238 3.99 -3.47 -12.27
C ASN A 238 2.88 -3.41 -11.21
N ILE A 239 1.83 -2.59 -11.44
CA ILE A 239 0.66 -2.53 -10.56
C ILE A 239 0.12 -3.94 -10.22
N PHE A 240 0.21 -4.87 -11.16
CA PHE A 240 -0.15 -6.26 -10.95
C PHE A 240 0.74 -6.98 -9.94
N SER A 241 1.98 -6.51 -9.73
CA SER A 241 2.88 -7.05 -8.69
C SER A 241 2.45 -6.68 -7.27
N VAL A 242 1.65 -5.61 -7.11
CA VAL A 242 1.10 -5.18 -5.82
C VAL A 242 -0.35 -5.64 -5.67
N VAL A 243 -1.18 -5.41 -6.68
CA VAL A 243 -2.61 -5.77 -6.66
C VAL A 243 -2.79 -7.28 -6.55
N GLY A 244 -2.02 -8.06 -7.31
CA GLY A 244 -2.10 -9.51 -7.27
C GLY A 244 -1.80 -10.11 -5.89
N PRO A 245 -0.68 -9.80 -5.24
CA PRO A 245 -0.39 -10.24 -3.88
C PRO A 245 -1.40 -9.74 -2.85
N THR A 246 -1.84 -8.47 -2.93
CA THR A 246 -2.85 -7.92 -2.02
C THR A 246 -4.20 -8.64 -2.19
N ALA A 247 -4.63 -8.90 -3.42
CA ALA A 247 -5.83 -9.69 -3.69
C ALA A 247 -5.70 -11.12 -3.13
N LYS A 248 -4.51 -11.74 -3.26
CA LYS A 248 -4.25 -13.06 -2.65
C LYS A 248 -4.32 -13.03 -1.13
N LEU A 249 -3.82 -11.97 -0.48
CA LEU A 249 -3.94 -11.79 0.97
C LEU A 249 -5.41 -11.70 1.37
N LEU A 250 -6.17 -10.87 0.67
CA LEU A 250 -7.62 -10.73 0.90
C LEU A 250 -8.33 -12.06 0.75
N MET A 251 -8.07 -12.81 -0.33
CA MET A 251 -8.71 -14.12 -0.54
C MET A 251 -8.36 -15.12 0.55
N LYS A 252 -7.10 -15.18 0.96
CA LYS A 252 -6.69 -16.03 2.09
C LYS A 252 -7.41 -15.66 3.39
N TYR A 253 -7.62 -14.36 3.62
CA TYR A 253 -8.41 -13.90 4.76
C TYR A 253 -9.86 -14.37 4.67
N LEU A 254 -10.52 -14.18 3.53
CA LEU A 254 -11.90 -14.59 3.32
C LEU A 254 -12.09 -16.11 3.50
N ASP A 255 -11.18 -16.91 2.94
CA ASP A 255 -11.19 -18.38 3.09
C ASP A 255 -10.94 -18.80 4.55
N TRP A 256 -10.04 -18.10 5.25
CA TRP A 256 -9.77 -18.36 6.65
C TRP A 256 -11.00 -18.05 7.51
N MET A 257 -11.68 -16.92 7.28
CA MET A 257 -12.90 -16.53 7.99
C MET A 257 -14.00 -17.59 7.84
N GLU A 258 -14.22 -18.09 6.62
CA GLU A 258 -15.19 -19.18 6.39
C GLU A 258 -14.79 -20.46 7.12
N SER A 259 -13.50 -20.81 7.12
CA SER A 259 -13.00 -21.99 7.85
C SER A 259 -13.26 -21.89 9.36
N GLN A 260 -13.40 -20.68 9.90
CA GLN A 260 -13.75 -20.41 11.30
C GLN A 260 -15.28 -20.32 11.53
N GLY A 261 -16.08 -20.57 10.51
CA GLY A 261 -17.54 -20.61 10.59
C GLY A 261 -18.24 -19.28 10.31
N ALA A 262 -17.52 -18.26 9.80
CA ALA A 262 -18.16 -17.05 9.29
C ALA A 262 -19.02 -17.38 8.07
N LYS A 263 -20.23 -16.85 8.00
CA LYS A 263 -21.16 -17.11 6.91
C LYS A 263 -21.01 -16.07 5.80
N PRO A 264 -20.64 -16.49 4.57
CA PRO A 264 -20.58 -15.59 3.43
C PRO A 264 -21.96 -15.07 3.05
N ASN A 265 -22.05 -13.76 2.79
CA ASN A 265 -23.26 -13.18 2.23
C ASN A 265 -23.34 -13.35 0.70
N ALA A 266 -24.42 -12.85 0.08
CA ALA A 266 -24.61 -12.97 -1.36
C ALA A 266 -23.50 -12.34 -2.21
N LYS A 267 -22.88 -11.24 -1.74
CA LYS A 267 -21.75 -10.59 -2.45
C LYS A 267 -20.52 -11.47 -2.48
N MET A 268 -20.21 -12.13 -1.37
CA MET A 268 -19.09 -13.08 -1.29
C MET A 268 -19.31 -14.30 -2.18
N GLN A 269 -20.54 -14.85 -2.19
CA GLN A 269 -20.88 -15.98 -3.05
C GLN A 269 -20.73 -15.61 -4.53
N TYR A 270 -21.14 -14.40 -4.92
CA TYR A 270 -20.95 -13.87 -6.27
C TYR A 270 -19.46 -13.74 -6.64
N LEU A 271 -18.65 -13.19 -5.74
CA LEU A 271 -17.19 -13.05 -5.94
C LEU A 271 -16.53 -14.40 -6.18
N LYS A 272 -16.86 -15.42 -5.40
CA LYS A 272 -16.34 -16.79 -5.58
C LYS A 272 -16.78 -17.42 -6.90
N MET A 273 -18.04 -17.22 -7.27
CA MET A 273 -18.53 -17.70 -8.57
C MET A 273 -17.75 -17.07 -9.72
N PHE A 274 -17.52 -15.76 -9.66
CA PHE A 274 -16.74 -15.03 -10.67
C PHE A 274 -15.28 -15.53 -10.74
N GLN A 275 -14.63 -15.74 -9.60
CA GLN A 275 -13.28 -16.30 -9.57
C GLN A 275 -13.21 -17.71 -10.19
N ASN A 276 -14.16 -18.58 -9.88
CA ASN A 276 -14.22 -19.92 -10.44
C ASN A 276 -14.38 -19.88 -11.97
N LEU A 277 -15.12 -18.91 -12.50
CA LEU A 277 -15.24 -18.70 -13.94
C LEU A 277 -13.92 -18.24 -14.56
N MET A 278 -13.18 -17.34 -13.89
CA MET A 278 -11.90 -16.81 -14.39
C MET A 278 -10.73 -17.80 -14.26
N THR A 279 -10.81 -18.74 -13.31
CA THR A 279 -9.76 -19.73 -13.04
C THR A 279 -10.03 -21.10 -13.67
N SER A 280 -11.25 -21.33 -14.17
CA SER A 280 -11.54 -22.56 -14.92
C SER A 280 -10.71 -22.55 -16.20
N PRO A 281 -9.85 -23.54 -16.44
CA PRO A 281 -9.17 -23.68 -17.72
C PRO A 281 -10.26 -23.76 -18.80
N ASN A 282 -10.06 -23.02 -19.89
CA ASN A 282 -10.92 -23.05 -21.08
C ASN A 282 -11.43 -24.49 -21.30
N ARG A 283 -12.71 -24.70 -21.20
CA ARG A 283 -13.30 -25.88 -21.84
C ARG A 283 -13.03 -25.65 -23.31
N ASP A 284 -12.16 -26.49 -23.84
CA ASP A 284 -11.98 -26.62 -25.26
C ASP A 284 -13.39 -26.64 -25.88
N VAL A 285 -13.68 -25.63 -26.67
CA VAL A 285 -14.82 -25.67 -27.59
C VAL A 285 -14.37 -26.68 -28.62
N ASP A 286 -14.67 -27.98 -28.34
CA ASP A 286 -14.56 -29.00 -29.34
C ASP A 286 -15.48 -28.58 -30.49
N GLU A 287 -14.81 -28.22 -31.58
CA GLU A 287 -15.43 -28.04 -32.90
C GLU A 287 -16.11 -29.36 -33.29
N GLU A 288 -17.43 -29.35 -33.35
CA GLU A 288 -18.19 -30.27 -34.20
C GLU A 288 -18.62 -29.55 -35.48
#